data_d2f3c7c04ce69bb39b876810a291158f
#
_entry.id   d2f3c7c04ce69bb39b876810a291158f
#
_cell.length_a   1.000
_cell.length_b   1.000
_cell.length_c   1.000
_cell.angle_alpha   90.00
_cell.angle_beta   90.00
_cell.angle_gamma   90.00
#
_symmetry.space_group_name_H-M   'P 1'
#
loop_
_entity.id
_entity.type
_entity.pdbx_description
1 polymer ?
#
loop_
_entity_poly.entity_id
_entity_poly.type
_entity_poly.pdbx_seq_one_letter_code
_entity_poly.pdbx_strand_id
1 'polypeptide(L)'
;MRHSLPASIVHALLLAAALAVGTPAHAQTDALPSWNDGPAKQAIVAFVKDTTEQGSAKFVPPEERIATFDQDGTLWVEKPMYSQVMYCFDRVGALAEKKPELKNVEPFKTVLSGNREAIAKLGMRDLEKILAATLTGMSVDEFQAQVTKWLESAKAPRYDRPYTELTYQPMQEVLSYLRANGYKTYIVTGGGQDFVRVYSERVYGIPPEQVVGSAGGTKYGYDKSGKPFLTKEPKLLLNDDHAGKPEGIHLMIGRRPHAAFGNSAGDQQMLEYTKAGDGARLAMLVLHDDATREYAYGPAQGLPDSKVGTFPQALYDEAKKQGWTVISMKDDWKRIFAWE
;
A
#
# COMPACT_ATOMS: atom_id res chain seq x y z
N MET A 1 42.03 -62.99 -70.46
CA MET A 1 40.63 -63.46 -70.19
C MET A 1 39.99 -62.74 -69.07
N ARG A 2 38.79 -62.33 -69.35
CA ARG A 2 37.77 -61.80 -68.41
C ARG A 2 37.83 -60.33 -68.00
N HIS A 3 37.01 -59.64 -68.57
CA HIS A 3 36.12 -58.54 -68.44
C HIS A 3 35.72 -58.19 -67.00
N SER A 4 35.72 -56.95 -66.71
CA SER A 4 34.79 -56.37 -65.74
C SER A 4 34.46 -54.89 -66.06
N LEU A 5 33.21 -54.60 -66.11
CA LEU A 5 32.52 -53.37 -66.42
C LEU A 5 32.58 -52.36 -65.26
N PRO A 6 32.33 -51.06 -65.54
CA PRO A 6 32.49 -50.01 -64.53
C PRO A 6 31.19 -49.76 -63.73
N ALA A 7 31.32 -49.43 -62.49
CA ALA A 7 30.22 -49.03 -61.60
C ALA A 7 29.93 -47.51 -61.71
N SER A 8 28.70 -47.26 -62.02
CA SER A 8 28.16 -45.93 -62.14
C SER A 8 28.06 -45.25 -60.77
N ILE A 9 28.57 -44.01 -60.67
CA ILE A 9 28.44 -43.12 -59.49
C ILE A 9 27.06 -42.44 -59.58
N VAL A 10 26.17 -42.77 -58.62
CA VAL A 10 24.89 -42.04 -58.41
C VAL A 10 25.17 -40.96 -57.34
N HIS A 11 25.16 -39.73 -57.80
CA HIS A 11 25.16 -38.58 -56.88
C HIS A 11 23.76 -38.35 -56.33
N ALA A 12 23.55 -38.67 -55.03
CA ALA A 12 22.36 -38.29 -54.30
C ALA A 12 22.56 -36.87 -53.73
N LEU A 13 21.88 -35.89 -54.28
CA LEU A 13 21.74 -34.55 -53.68
C LEU A 13 20.78 -34.67 -52.50
N LEU A 14 21.31 -34.58 -51.27
CA LEU A 14 20.51 -34.35 -50.05
C LEU A 14 20.21 -32.84 -49.92
N LEU A 15 18.98 -32.43 -50.24
CA LEU A 15 18.46 -31.13 -49.93
C LEU A 15 18.11 -31.11 -48.41
N ALA A 16 18.97 -30.50 -47.59
CA ALA A 16 18.67 -30.21 -46.18
C ALA A 16 17.71 -29.01 -46.13
N ALA A 17 16.40 -29.27 -46.00
CA ALA A 17 15.43 -28.24 -45.65
C ALA A 17 15.59 -27.91 -44.15
N ALA A 18 16.25 -26.80 -43.84
CA ALA A 18 16.27 -26.24 -42.50
C ALA A 18 14.89 -25.72 -42.16
N LEU A 19 14.09 -26.49 -41.45
CA LEU A 19 12.89 -26.01 -40.76
C LEU A 19 13.32 -25.04 -39.64
N ALA A 20 13.27 -23.74 -39.94
CA ALA A 20 13.31 -22.72 -38.93
C ALA A 20 12.05 -22.87 -38.06
N VAL A 21 12.15 -23.61 -36.96
CA VAL A 21 11.14 -23.63 -35.93
C VAL A 21 11.23 -22.23 -35.25
N GLY A 22 10.47 -21.29 -35.76
CA GLY A 22 10.25 -20.00 -35.06
C GLY A 22 9.63 -20.33 -33.71
N THR A 23 10.41 -20.19 -32.64
CA THR A 23 9.84 -20.15 -31.28
C THR A 23 8.81 -19.03 -31.27
N PRO A 24 7.54 -19.31 -30.90
CA PRO A 24 6.57 -18.24 -30.73
C PRO A 24 7.18 -17.26 -29.71
N ALA A 25 7.41 -16.02 -30.12
CA ALA A 25 7.68 -14.95 -29.19
C ALA A 25 6.43 -14.89 -28.30
N HIS A 26 6.54 -15.42 -27.09
CA HIS A 26 5.53 -15.17 -26.07
C HIS A 26 5.52 -13.66 -25.93
N ALA A 27 4.49 -13.00 -26.40
CA ALA A 27 4.24 -11.61 -26.09
C ALA A 27 4.27 -11.53 -24.57
N GLN A 28 5.30 -10.88 -24.03
CA GLN A 28 5.44 -10.70 -22.59
C GLN A 28 4.20 -9.94 -22.14
N THR A 29 3.30 -10.63 -21.44
CA THR A 29 2.08 -10.02 -20.93
C THR A 29 2.48 -8.81 -20.10
N ASP A 30 1.89 -7.64 -20.40
CA ASP A 30 2.15 -6.41 -19.65
C ASP A 30 1.85 -6.64 -18.16
N ALA A 31 2.88 -6.55 -17.33
CA ALA A 31 2.76 -6.78 -15.89
C ALA A 31 2.00 -5.66 -15.17
N LEU A 32 1.84 -4.49 -15.82
CA LEU A 32 1.20 -3.30 -15.28
C LEU A 32 0.12 -2.77 -16.27
N PRO A 33 -0.91 -3.57 -16.59
CA PRO A 33 -1.86 -3.25 -17.66
C PRO A 33 -2.74 -2.05 -17.33
N SER A 34 -2.94 -1.70 -16.05
CA SER A 34 -3.70 -0.52 -15.62
C SER A 34 -2.88 0.78 -15.64
N TRP A 35 -1.62 0.73 -16.04
CA TRP A 35 -0.75 1.89 -16.20
C TRP A 35 -0.70 2.33 -17.67
N ASN A 36 -0.68 3.63 -17.89
CA ASN A 36 -0.31 4.22 -19.18
C ASN A 36 1.19 4.01 -19.43
N ASP A 37 1.56 3.88 -20.70
CA ASP A 37 2.98 3.84 -21.06
C ASP A 37 3.58 5.23 -20.89
N GLY A 38 4.39 5.39 -19.86
CA GLY A 38 4.95 6.68 -19.45
C GLY A 38 6.13 6.53 -18.49
N PRO A 39 6.72 7.64 -18.07
CA PRO A 39 7.89 7.64 -17.19
C PRO A 39 7.68 6.89 -15.87
N ALA A 40 6.50 6.99 -15.25
CA ALA A 40 6.23 6.34 -13.99
C ALA A 40 6.23 4.80 -14.12
N LYS A 41 5.53 4.24 -15.12
CA LYS A 41 5.56 2.81 -15.43
C LYS A 41 6.98 2.34 -15.76
N GLN A 42 7.69 3.10 -16.60
CA GLN A 42 9.06 2.77 -17.00
C GLN A 42 10.02 2.75 -15.81
N ALA A 43 9.88 3.68 -14.86
CA ALA A 43 10.69 3.71 -13.65
C ALA A 43 10.54 2.43 -12.82
N ILE A 44 9.31 1.91 -12.67
CA ILE A 44 9.04 0.65 -11.96
C ILE A 44 9.67 -0.53 -12.70
N VAL A 45 9.41 -0.65 -14.00
CA VAL A 45 9.90 -1.77 -14.81
C VAL A 45 11.42 -1.79 -14.89
N ALA A 46 12.05 -0.62 -15.12
CA ALA A 46 13.50 -0.49 -15.17
C ALA A 46 14.14 -0.81 -13.82
N PHE A 47 13.57 -0.31 -12.71
CA PHE A 47 14.07 -0.62 -11.37
C PHE A 47 14.02 -2.12 -11.08
N VAL A 48 12.91 -2.80 -11.36
CA VAL A 48 12.78 -4.23 -11.14
C VAL A 48 13.78 -4.98 -12.00
N LYS A 49 13.89 -4.67 -13.29
CA LYS A 49 14.87 -5.27 -14.18
C LYS A 49 16.30 -5.10 -13.66
N ASP A 50 16.71 -3.87 -13.37
CA ASP A 50 18.07 -3.53 -12.91
C ASP A 50 18.45 -4.29 -11.62
N THR A 51 17.48 -4.46 -10.70
CA THR A 51 17.73 -5.07 -9.39
C THR A 51 17.60 -6.59 -9.38
N THR A 52 17.02 -7.19 -10.41
CA THR A 52 16.78 -8.66 -10.45
C THR A 52 17.58 -9.39 -11.49
N GLU A 53 18.11 -8.70 -12.51
CA GLU A 53 18.93 -9.30 -13.56
C GLU A 53 20.31 -9.67 -13.01
N GLN A 54 20.65 -10.96 -13.07
CA GLN A 54 21.96 -11.45 -12.65
C GLN A 54 23.06 -10.83 -13.53
N GLY A 55 24.12 -10.33 -12.88
CA GLY A 55 25.20 -9.62 -13.58
C GLY A 55 24.98 -8.11 -13.77
N SER A 56 23.80 -7.60 -13.42
CA SER A 56 23.61 -6.15 -13.34
C SER A 56 24.46 -5.56 -12.21
N ALA A 57 25.09 -4.41 -12.47
CA ALA A 57 25.82 -3.65 -11.44
C ALA A 57 24.91 -3.15 -10.31
N LYS A 58 23.58 -3.23 -10.51
CA LYS A 58 22.55 -2.82 -9.58
C LYS A 58 21.79 -4.02 -8.98
N PHE A 59 22.28 -5.25 -9.21
CA PHE A 59 21.63 -6.46 -8.69
C PHE A 59 21.49 -6.40 -7.18
N VAL A 60 20.32 -6.78 -6.70
CA VAL A 60 19.98 -6.89 -5.27
C VAL A 60 19.71 -8.35 -4.96
N PRO A 61 20.41 -8.96 -3.97
CA PRO A 61 20.11 -10.33 -3.53
C PRO A 61 18.64 -10.49 -3.12
N PRO A 62 17.98 -11.63 -3.40
CA PRO A 62 16.56 -11.82 -3.11
C PRO A 62 16.18 -11.55 -1.65
N GLU A 63 17.04 -11.91 -0.69
CA GLU A 63 16.82 -11.69 0.74
C GLU A 63 16.84 -10.22 1.16
N GLU A 64 17.38 -9.33 0.32
CA GLU A 64 17.45 -7.89 0.55
C GLU A 64 16.36 -7.11 -0.20
N ARG A 65 15.62 -7.76 -1.11
CA ARG A 65 14.57 -7.12 -1.92
C ARG A 65 13.36 -6.79 -1.06
N ILE A 66 13.29 -5.56 -0.57
CA ILE A 66 12.20 -5.04 0.26
C ILE A 66 11.60 -3.82 -0.41
N ALA A 67 10.27 -3.79 -0.49
CA ALA A 67 9.48 -2.64 -0.91
C ALA A 67 8.46 -2.29 0.17
N THR A 68 8.34 -1.01 0.50
CA THR A 68 7.41 -0.48 1.49
C THR A 68 6.36 0.42 0.83
N PHE A 69 5.15 0.34 1.33
CA PHE A 69 4.00 1.06 0.81
C PHE A 69 3.27 1.72 1.97
N ASP A 70 2.98 3.00 1.86
CA ASP A 70 1.92 3.56 2.65
C ASP A 70 0.57 2.93 2.27
N GLN A 71 -0.42 3.06 3.16
CA GLN A 71 -1.73 2.44 3.02
C GLN A 71 -2.76 3.42 2.44
N ASP A 72 -3.18 4.39 3.25
CA ASP A 72 -4.25 5.32 2.94
C ASP A 72 -3.76 6.34 1.89
N GLY A 73 -4.46 6.44 0.75
CA GLY A 73 -4.05 7.29 -0.37
C GLY A 73 -2.96 6.70 -1.28
N THR A 74 -2.33 5.58 -0.88
CA THR A 74 -1.31 4.90 -1.71
C THR A 74 -1.82 3.57 -2.26
N LEU A 75 -2.43 2.73 -1.43
CA LEU A 75 -2.96 1.42 -1.83
C LEU A 75 -4.48 1.41 -1.97
N TRP A 76 -5.18 2.27 -1.28
CA TRP A 76 -6.63 2.48 -1.37
C TRP A 76 -7.02 3.92 -1.04
N VAL A 77 -8.33 4.21 -1.12
CA VAL A 77 -8.88 5.54 -0.85
C VAL A 77 -8.66 6.00 0.59
N GLU A 78 -8.42 7.30 0.77
CA GLU A 78 -8.33 7.93 2.10
C GLU A 78 -9.39 9.03 2.31
N LYS A 79 -10.14 9.37 1.27
CA LYS A 79 -11.18 10.39 1.32
C LYS A 79 -12.59 9.81 1.54
N PRO A 80 -13.47 10.56 2.21
CA PRO A 80 -13.30 11.92 2.78
C PRO A 80 -12.52 11.94 4.10
N MET A 81 -12.25 10.77 4.69
CA MET A 81 -11.55 10.55 5.96
C MET A 81 -10.98 9.13 5.96
N TYR A 82 -9.85 8.93 6.63
CA TYR A 82 -9.23 7.62 6.82
C TYR A 82 -10.23 6.57 7.31
N SER A 83 -10.20 5.40 6.71
CA SER A 83 -11.15 4.31 6.99
C SER A 83 -11.17 3.92 8.48
N GLN A 84 -10.01 3.90 9.15
CA GLN A 84 -9.93 3.63 10.58
C GLN A 84 -10.66 4.71 11.41
N VAL A 85 -10.58 5.96 11.03
CA VAL A 85 -11.32 7.04 11.72
C VAL A 85 -12.83 6.87 11.53
N MET A 86 -13.27 6.48 10.33
CA MET A 86 -14.67 6.15 10.07
C MET A 86 -15.15 4.97 10.93
N TYR A 87 -14.34 3.91 11.02
CA TYR A 87 -14.60 2.81 11.96
C TYR A 87 -14.77 3.32 13.40
N CYS A 88 -13.88 4.19 13.86
CA CYS A 88 -13.97 4.74 15.21
C CYS A 88 -15.23 5.59 15.41
N PHE A 89 -15.65 6.39 14.43
CA PHE A 89 -16.91 7.15 14.50
C PHE A 89 -18.12 6.23 14.64
N ASP A 90 -18.19 5.17 13.84
CA ASP A 90 -19.28 4.20 13.91
C ASP A 90 -19.30 3.45 15.26
N ARG A 91 -18.13 3.27 15.89
CA ARG A 91 -18.00 2.65 17.21
C ARG A 91 -18.50 3.53 18.37
N VAL A 92 -18.51 4.87 18.20
CA VAL A 92 -18.92 5.80 19.27
C VAL A 92 -20.35 5.51 19.73
N GLY A 93 -21.27 5.16 18.81
CA GLY A 93 -22.65 4.79 19.16
C GLY A 93 -22.71 3.62 20.15
N ALA A 94 -22.10 2.51 19.80
CA ALA A 94 -22.04 1.32 20.65
C ALA A 94 -21.30 1.55 21.98
N LEU A 95 -20.30 2.44 21.97
CA LEU A 95 -19.58 2.84 23.18
C LEU A 95 -20.50 3.67 24.11
N ALA A 96 -21.28 4.60 23.56
CA ALA A 96 -22.21 5.45 24.30
C ALA A 96 -23.43 4.70 24.88
N GLU A 97 -23.76 3.51 24.34
CA GLU A 97 -24.73 2.60 24.98
C GLU A 97 -24.18 1.99 26.28
N LYS A 98 -22.89 1.67 26.31
CA LYS A 98 -22.19 1.11 27.48
C LYS A 98 -21.77 2.19 28.49
N LYS A 99 -21.54 3.43 28.02
CA LYS A 99 -21.10 4.57 28.78
C LYS A 99 -21.97 5.78 28.45
N PRO A 100 -23.21 5.88 29.00
CA PRO A 100 -24.18 6.92 28.62
C PRO A 100 -23.72 8.36 28.83
N GLU A 101 -22.77 8.58 29.73
CA GLU A 101 -22.17 9.90 29.99
C GLU A 101 -21.48 10.49 28.74
N LEU A 102 -20.98 9.66 27.83
CA LEU A 102 -20.31 10.10 26.60
C LEU A 102 -21.25 10.85 25.65
N LYS A 103 -22.57 10.65 25.78
CA LYS A 103 -23.56 11.41 24.97
C LYS A 103 -23.51 12.91 25.20
N ASN A 104 -22.98 13.35 26.34
CA ASN A 104 -22.90 14.76 26.74
C ASN A 104 -21.47 15.30 26.76
N VAL A 105 -20.48 14.53 26.35
CA VAL A 105 -19.05 14.88 26.39
C VAL A 105 -18.49 15.04 24.99
N GLU A 106 -17.77 16.16 24.73
CA GLU A 106 -17.04 16.32 23.47
C GLU A 106 -15.73 15.50 23.47
N PRO A 107 -15.38 14.91 22.33
CA PRO A 107 -15.96 15.04 20.97
C PRO A 107 -17.07 14.01 20.64
N PHE A 108 -17.40 13.10 21.55
CA PHE A 108 -18.36 12.02 21.32
C PHE A 108 -19.77 12.56 21.00
N LYS A 109 -20.20 13.62 21.70
CA LYS A 109 -21.46 14.30 21.43
C LYS A 109 -21.56 14.79 19.98
N THR A 110 -20.47 15.41 19.47
CA THR A 110 -20.41 15.87 18.08
C THR A 110 -20.53 14.70 17.10
N VAL A 111 -19.83 13.58 17.33
CA VAL A 111 -19.93 12.39 16.47
C VAL A 111 -21.34 11.81 16.50
N LEU A 112 -21.94 11.68 17.69
CA LEU A 112 -23.30 11.14 17.88
C LEU A 112 -24.39 12.02 17.24
N SER A 113 -24.14 13.31 17.06
CA SER A 113 -25.08 14.21 16.39
C SER A 113 -25.28 13.90 14.91
N GLY A 114 -24.33 13.20 14.27
CA GLY A 114 -24.32 12.95 12.84
C GLY A 114 -24.12 14.21 11.97
N ASN A 115 -23.86 15.36 12.59
CA ASN A 115 -23.64 16.62 11.86
C ASN A 115 -22.28 16.61 11.17
N ARG A 116 -22.29 16.38 9.85
CA ARG A 116 -21.07 16.25 9.03
C ARG A 116 -20.17 17.47 9.09
N GLU A 117 -20.75 18.68 9.13
CA GLU A 117 -19.98 19.94 9.21
C GLU A 117 -19.27 20.08 10.54
N ALA A 118 -19.92 19.71 11.64
CA ALA A 118 -19.34 19.73 12.97
C ALA A 118 -18.23 18.64 13.09
N ILE A 119 -18.48 17.45 12.57
CA ILE A 119 -17.49 16.34 12.54
C ILE A 119 -16.25 16.74 11.72
N ALA A 120 -16.43 17.40 10.58
CA ALA A 120 -15.31 17.87 9.75
C ALA A 120 -14.43 18.95 10.42
N LYS A 121 -14.94 19.59 11.49
CA LYS A 121 -14.21 20.59 12.28
C LYS A 121 -13.44 19.98 13.47
N LEU A 122 -13.62 18.69 13.76
CA LEU A 122 -12.87 18.03 14.83
C LEU A 122 -11.37 18.16 14.60
N GLY A 123 -10.65 18.53 15.65
CA GLY A 123 -9.21 18.68 15.64
C GLY A 123 -8.49 17.36 15.95
N MET A 124 -7.17 17.32 15.78
CA MET A 124 -6.35 16.13 16.05
C MET A 124 -6.55 15.59 17.46
N ARG A 125 -6.59 16.46 18.48
CA ARG A 125 -6.84 16.07 19.88
C ARG A 125 -8.20 15.39 20.09
N ASP A 126 -9.21 15.78 19.30
CA ASP A 126 -10.54 15.18 19.37
C ASP A 126 -10.53 13.78 18.74
N LEU A 127 -9.86 13.64 17.62
CA LEU A 127 -9.64 12.33 16.97
C LEU A 127 -8.86 11.40 17.89
N GLU A 128 -7.78 11.85 18.51
CA GLU A 128 -6.99 11.06 19.48
C GLU A 128 -7.87 10.54 20.64
N LYS A 129 -8.75 11.39 21.21
CA LYS A 129 -9.69 10.96 22.25
C LYS A 129 -10.66 9.88 21.76
N ILE A 130 -11.20 10.05 20.54
CA ILE A 130 -12.10 9.06 19.94
C ILE A 130 -11.37 7.74 19.71
N LEU A 131 -10.19 7.77 19.12
CA LEU A 131 -9.36 6.59 18.87
C LEU A 131 -9.04 5.87 20.20
N ALA A 132 -8.55 6.59 21.20
CA ALA A 132 -8.23 6.02 22.50
C ALA A 132 -9.45 5.32 23.13
N ALA A 133 -10.63 5.92 23.05
CA ALA A 133 -11.85 5.37 23.64
C ALA A 133 -12.39 4.16 22.87
N THR A 134 -12.23 4.12 21.56
CA THR A 134 -12.84 3.10 20.67
C THR A 134 -11.91 1.92 20.38
N LEU A 135 -10.58 2.10 20.50
CA LEU A 135 -9.58 1.07 20.14
C LEU A 135 -8.98 0.34 21.34
N THR A 136 -9.33 0.71 22.57
CA THR A 136 -8.72 0.16 23.78
C THR A 136 -9.73 -0.45 24.75
N GLY A 137 -9.25 -1.16 25.76
CA GLY A 137 -10.09 -1.75 26.81
C GLY A 137 -10.83 -3.03 26.39
N MET A 138 -10.46 -3.64 25.25
CA MET A 138 -10.95 -4.92 24.77
C MET A 138 -9.77 -5.85 24.45
N SER A 139 -10.03 -7.14 24.27
CA SER A 139 -8.98 -8.06 23.81
C SER A 139 -8.59 -7.77 22.34
N VAL A 140 -7.39 -8.21 21.96
CA VAL A 140 -6.95 -8.13 20.55
C VAL A 140 -7.90 -8.93 19.65
N ASP A 141 -8.32 -10.11 20.09
CA ASP A 141 -9.24 -10.97 19.33
C ASP A 141 -10.62 -10.31 19.14
N GLU A 142 -11.17 -9.66 20.19
CA GLU A 142 -12.41 -8.90 20.09
C GLU A 142 -12.29 -7.72 19.12
N PHE A 143 -11.15 -7.00 19.16
CA PHE A 143 -10.89 -5.91 18.25
C PHE A 143 -10.86 -6.40 16.80
N GLN A 144 -10.12 -7.47 16.51
CA GLN A 144 -10.03 -8.04 15.16
C GLN A 144 -11.40 -8.48 14.64
N ALA A 145 -12.19 -9.17 15.48
CA ALA A 145 -13.55 -9.58 15.12
C ALA A 145 -14.47 -8.39 14.82
N GLN A 146 -14.36 -7.30 15.58
CA GLN A 146 -15.15 -6.09 15.36
C GLN A 146 -14.75 -5.36 14.08
N VAL A 147 -13.46 -5.25 13.77
CA VAL A 147 -12.98 -4.65 12.51
C VAL A 147 -13.40 -5.50 11.32
N THR A 148 -13.26 -6.83 11.40
CA THR A 148 -13.73 -7.75 10.36
C THR A 148 -15.20 -7.53 10.04
N LYS A 149 -16.05 -7.54 11.06
CA LYS A 149 -17.50 -7.32 10.90
C LYS A 149 -17.82 -5.95 10.31
N TRP A 150 -17.10 -4.90 10.72
CA TRP A 150 -17.30 -3.56 10.18
C TRP A 150 -16.96 -3.50 8.69
N LEU A 151 -15.85 -4.09 8.27
CA LEU A 151 -15.42 -4.14 6.88
C LEU A 151 -16.38 -4.91 5.95
N GLU A 152 -17.21 -5.81 6.49
CA GLU A 152 -18.24 -6.53 5.71
C GLU A 152 -19.39 -5.62 5.26
N SER A 153 -19.67 -4.56 6.02
CA SER A 153 -20.84 -3.69 5.81
C SER A 153 -20.51 -2.23 5.53
N ALA A 154 -19.33 -1.76 5.96
CA ALA A 154 -18.93 -0.37 5.81
C ALA A 154 -18.62 -0.02 4.37
N LYS A 155 -19.24 1.05 3.89
CA LYS A 155 -19.08 1.56 2.54
C LYS A 155 -18.54 2.98 2.50
N ALA A 156 -17.68 3.25 1.55
CA ALA A 156 -17.21 4.62 1.32
C ALA A 156 -18.33 5.46 0.69
N PRO A 157 -18.64 6.64 1.23
CA PRO A 157 -19.84 7.41 0.86
C PRO A 157 -19.94 7.79 -0.62
N ARG A 158 -18.80 8.07 -1.27
CA ARG A 158 -18.77 8.48 -2.67
C ARG A 158 -19.14 7.35 -3.62
N TYR A 159 -18.72 6.13 -3.32
CA TYR A 159 -18.77 5.00 -4.25
C TYR A 159 -19.89 4.00 -3.92
N ASP A 160 -20.45 4.09 -2.70
CA ASP A 160 -21.39 3.12 -2.13
C ASP A 160 -20.86 1.67 -2.22
N ARG A 161 -19.53 1.51 -2.09
CA ARG A 161 -18.82 0.22 -2.14
C ARG A 161 -18.06 -0.04 -0.85
N PRO A 162 -17.86 -1.31 -0.47
CA PRO A 162 -16.99 -1.69 0.63
C PRO A 162 -15.59 -1.07 0.47
N TYR A 163 -14.98 -0.64 1.57
CA TYR A 163 -13.60 -0.11 1.52
C TYR A 163 -12.61 -1.08 0.89
N THR A 164 -12.79 -2.39 1.11
CA THR A 164 -11.94 -3.45 0.55
C THR A 164 -12.01 -3.58 -0.98
N GLU A 165 -13.01 -2.99 -1.64
CA GLU A 165 -13.13 -2.91 -3.09
C GLU A 165 -12.55 -1.61 -3.67
N LEU A 166 -12.13 -0.68 -2.82
CA LEU A 166 -11.62 0.63 -3.22
C LEU A 166 -10.10 0.70 -3.19
N THR A 167 -9.47 -0.42 -3.49
CA THR A 167 -8.03 -0.50 -3.70
C THR A 167 -7.66 0.03 -5.08
N TYR A 168 -6.52 0.72 -5.17
CA TYR A 168 -6.03 1.22 -6.45
C TYR A 168 -5.46 0.06 -7.26
N GLN A 169 -6.14 -0.27 -8.35
CA GLN A 169 -5.76 -1.39 -9.22
C GLN A 169 -4.31 -1.29 -9.74
N PRO A 170 -3.82 -0.11 -10.18
CA PRO A 170 -2.43 0.02 -10.59
C PRO A 170 -1.43 -0.35 -9.49
N MET A 171 -1.73 -0.02 -8.23
CA MET A 171 -0.86 -0.35 -7.10
C MET A 171 -0.95 -1.83 -6.71
N GLN A 172 -2.09 -2.48 -6.88
CA GLN A 172 -2.22 -3.94 -6.76
C GLN A 172 -1.32 -4.68 -7.78
N GLU A 173 -1.25 -4.14 -9.00
CA GLU A 173 -0.35 -4.66 -10.04
C GLU A 173 1.12 -4.48 -9.67
N VAL A 174 1.50 -3.33 -9.11
CA VAL A 174 2.87 -3.09 -8.61
C VAL A 174 3.23 -4.07 -7.50
N LEU A 175 2.34 -4.28 -6.52
CA LEU A 175 2.54 -5.26 -5.45
C LEU A 175 2.78 -6.67 -6.04
N SER A 176 1.93 -7.07 -6.98
CA SER A 176 2.02 -8.39 -7.62
C SER A 176 3.29 -8.53 -8.45
N TYR A 177 3.65 -7.49 -9.22
CA TYR A 177 4.84 -7.46 -10.06
C TYR A 177 6.13 -7.54 -9.23
N LEU A 178 6.22 -6.78 -8.14
CA LEU A 178 7.35 -6.83 -7.22
C LEU A 178 7.50 -8.21 -6.59
N ARG A 179 6.41 -8.79 -6.08
CA ARG A 179 6.44 -10.16 -5.48
C ARG A 179 6.85 -11.23 -6.50
N ALA A 180 6.34 -11.15 -7.73
CA ALA A 180 6.73 -12.07 -8.82
C ALA A 180 8.23 -11.97 -9.14
N ASN A 181 8.87 -10.84 -8.79
CA ASN A 181 10.31 -10.61 -8.97
C ASN A 181 11.11 -10.75 -7.65
N GLY A 182 10.54 -11.44 -6.65
CA GLY A 182 11.23 -11.82 -5.42
C GLY A 182 11.33 -10.72 -4.36
N TYR A 183 10.55 -9.62 -4.49
CA TYR A 183 10.46 -8.60 -3.46
C TYR A 183 9.50 -9.01 -2.35
N LYS A 184 9.87 -8.75 -1.11
CA LYS A 184 8.95 -8.73 0.03
C LYS A 184 8.28 -7.37 0.10
N THR A 185 6.95 -7.35 0.12
CA THR A 185 6.16 -6.12 0.17
C THR A 185 5.62 -5.89 1.57
N TYR A 186 5.83 -4.70 2.11
CA TYR A 186 5.39 -4.30 3.45
C TYR A 186 4.47 -3.10 3.36
N ILE A 187 3.45 -3.06 4.21
CA ILE A 187 2.72 -1.83 4.49
C ILE A 187 3.45 -1.09 5.62
N VAL A 188 3.62 0.23 5.48
CA VAL A 188 4.19 1.13 6.49
C VAL A 188 3.26 2.33 6.61
N THR A 189 2.44 2.38 7.66
CA THR A 189 1.28 3.26 7.75
C THR A 189 1.19 4.05 9.05
N GLY A 190 0.83 5.33 8.97
CA GLY A 190 0.44 6.13 10.12
C GLY A 190 -0.82 5.61 10.83
N GLY A 191 -1.64 4.81 10.14
CA GLY A 191 -2.79 4.10 10.70
C GLY A 191 -2.40 3.02 11.72
N GLY A 192 -3.39 2.54 12.48
CA GLY A 192 -3.17 1.51 13.50
C GLY A 192 -2.77 0.16 12.90
N GLN A 193 -1.61 -0.34 13.29
CA GLN A 193 -1.07 -1.62 12.86
C GLN A 193 -2.09 -2.76 12.97
N ASP A 194 -2.75 -2.89 14.12
CA ASP A 194 -3.73 -3.96 14.36
C ASP A 194 -4.96 -3.84 13.46
N PHE A 195 -5.37 -2.62 13.07
CA PHE A 195 -6.49 -2.40 12.17
C PHE A 195 -6.16 -2.89 10.76
N VAL A 196 -5.00 -2.54 10.24
CA VAL A 196 -4.57 -2.91 8.89
C VAL A 196 -4.30 -4.41 8.78
N ARG A 197 -3.75 -5.03 9.81
CA ARG A 197 -3.50 -6.48 9.89
C ARG A 197 -4.74 -7.35 9.67
N VAL A 198 -5.92 -6.85 10.01
CA VAL A 198 -7.19 -7.61 9.84
C VAL A 198 -7.48 -7.94 8.38
N TYR A 199 -7.04 -7.09 7.46
CA TYR A 199 -7.42 -7.23 6.04
C TYR A 199 -6.25 -7.27 5.05
N SER A 200 -5.03 -6.96 5.48
CA SER A 200 -3.87 -6.81 4.60
C SER A 200 -3.58 -8.03 3.73
N GLU A 201 -3.67 -9.23 4.29
CA GLU A 201 -3.43 -10.47 3.55
C GLU A 201 -4.52 -10.72 2.51
N ARG A 202 -5.78 -10.62 2.89
CA ARG A 202 -6.92 -10.84 1.99
C ARG A 202 -6.99 -9.82 0.87
N VAL A 203 -6.68 -8.54 1.17
CA VAL A 203 -6.86 -7.42 0.23
C VAL A 203 -5.63 -7.20 -0.65
N TYR A 204 -4.43 -7.35 -0.10
CA TYR A 204 -3.17 -7.01 -0.78
C TYR A 204 -2.24 -8.21 -0.97
N GLY A 205 -2.54 -9.36 -0.36
CA GLY A 205 -1.61 -10.48 -0.29
C GLY A 205 -0.38 -10.17 0.58
N ILE A 206 -0.50 -9.23 1.52
CA ILE A 206 0.54 -8.87 2.48
C ILE A 206 0.17 -9.45 3.83
N PRO A 207 0.91 -10.45 4.34
CA PRO A 207 0.58 -11.10 5.59
C PRO A 207 0.74 -10.14 6.79
N PRO A 208 0.04 -10.37 7.92
CA PRO A 208 -0.04 -9.43 9.03
C PRO A 208 1.33 -9.09 9.66
N GLU A 209 2.30 -9.99 9.62
CA GLU A 209 3.67 -9.72 10.08
C GLU A 209 4.45 -8.76 9.17
N GLN A 210 3.97 -8.51 7.96
CA GLN A 210 4.53 -7.53 7.02
C GLN A 210 3.80 -6.18 7.06
N VAL A 211 3.03 -5.93 8.11
CA VAL A 211 2.40 -4.63 8.39
C VAL A 211 3.12 -3.95 9.53
N VAL A 212 3.73 -2.83 9.24
CA VAL A 212 4.28 -1.85 10.19
C VAL A 212 3.28 -0.71 10.28
N GLY A 213 2.95 -0.25 11.47
CA GLY A 213 1.97 0.81 11.67
C GLY A 213 2.03 1.37 13.07
N SER A 214 1.25 2.41 13.33
CA SER A 214 1.14 2.96 14.67
C SER A 214 0.68 1.88 15.63
N ALA A 215 1.53 1.53 16.59
CA ALA A 215 1.35 0.38 17.46
C ALA A 215 0.90 0.82 18.86
N GLY A 216 -0.23 0.29 19.30
CA GLY A 216 -0.73 0.43 20.67
C GLY A 216 -0.13 -0.62 21.61
N GLY A 217 -0.08 -0.29 22.91
CA GLY A 217 0.31 -1.22 23.97
C GLY A 217 -0.71 -2.34 24.13
N THR A 218 -0.21 -3.48 24.58
CA THR A 218 -1.01 -4.61 25.03
C THR A 218 -0.57 -5.10 26.38
N LYS A 219 -1.51 -5.65 27.15
CA LYS A 219 -1.26 -6.27 28.46
C LYS A 219 -1.66 -7.74 28.42
N TYR A 220 -0.73 -8.58 28.79
CA TYR A 220 -0.98 -10.01 28.97
C TYR A 220 -1.83 -10.27 30.22
N GLY A 221 -2.78 -11.18 30.13
CA GLY A 221 -3.65 -11.58 31.21
C GLY A 221 -4.35 -12.92 30.97
N TYR A 222 -5.23 -13.28 31.86
CA TYR A 222 -6.07 -14.49 31.78
C TYR A 222 -7.53 -14.11 31.88
N ASP A 223 -8.39 -14.79 31.12
CA ASP A 223 -9.82 -14.69 31.27
C ASP A 223 -10.33 -15.50 32.49
N LYS A 224 -11.63 -15.46 32.72
CA LYS A 224 -12.26 -16.18 33.84
C LYS A 224 -12.12 -17.71 33.79
N SER A 225 -11.81 -18.26 32.61
CA SER A 225 -11.58 -19.68 32.38
C SER A 225 -10.08 -20.06 32.53
N GLY A 226 -9.20 -19.10 32.75
CA GLY A 226 -7.75 -19.28 32.79
C GLY A 226 -7.09 -19.30 31.41
N LYS A 227 -7.79 -18.92 30.33
CA LYS A 227 -7.23 -18.81 28.98
C LYS A 227 -6.43 -17.51 28.87
N PRO A 228 -5.15 -17.56 28.40
CA PRO A 228 -4.35 -16.36 28.19
C PRO A 228 -4.85 -15.50 27.03
N PHE A 229 -4.76 -14.17 27.15
CA PHE A 229 -5.12 -13.22 26.11
C PHE A 229 -4.37 -11.90 26.27
N LEU A 230 -4.44 -11.04 25.25
CA LEU A 230 -3.90 -9.69 25.26
C LEU A 230 -5.03 -8.66 25.29
N THR A 231 -4.98 -7.72 26.23
CA THR A 231 -5.88 -6.55 26.27
C THR A 231 -5.19 -5.36 25.63
N LYS A 232 -5.90 -4.62 24.77
CA LYS A 232 -5.40 -3.36 24.16
C LYS A 232 -5.41 -2.22 25.19
N GLU A 233 -4.27 -1.57 25.35
CA GLU A 233 -4.09 -0.46 26.29
C GLU A 233 -4.03 0.90 25.58
N PRO A 234 -4.41 2.01 26.24
CA PRO A 234 -4.35 3.35 25.67
C PRO A 234 -2.93 3.95 25.71
N LYS A 235 -1.92 3.15 25.36
CA LYS A 235 -0.51 3.55 25.29
C LYS A 235 -0.01 3.39 23.88
N LEU A 236 0.46 4.47 23.27
CA LEU A 236 1.14 4.41 21.99
C LEU A 236 2.59 3.99 22.21
N LEU A 237 3.03 2.92 21.53
CA LEU A 237 4.40 2.41 21.55
C LEU A 237 5.23 2.92 20.38
N LEU A 238 4.59 3.05 19.21
CA LEU A 238 5.17 3.59 17.99
C LEU A 238 4.11 4.47 17.31
N ASN A 239 4.48 5.70 16.98
CA ASN A 239 3.73 6.53 16.03
C ASN A 239 4.41 6.40 14.67
N ASP A 240 3.85 5.59 13.78
CA ASP A 240 4.46 5.24 12.49
C ASP A 240 4.08 6.25 11.39
N ASP A 241 4.18 7.54 11.72
CA ASP A 241 3.94 8.65 10.80
C ASP A 241 5.17 9.56 10.73
N HIS A 242 5.40 10.19 9.60
CA HIS A 242 6.58 11.03 9.35
C HIS A 242 7.90 10.28 9.68
N ALA A 243 8.70 10.79 10.63
CA ALA A 243 9.94 10.18 11.07
C ALA A 243 9.73 8.79 11.73
N GLY A 244 8.54 8.53 12.24
CA GLY A 244 8.17 7.21 12.77
C GLY A 244 8.22 6.11 11.74
N LYS A 245 7.93 6.39 10.45
CA LYS A 245 7.98 5.36 9.40
C LYS A 245 9.36 4.72 9.24
N PRO A 246 10.47 5.46 9.05
CA PRO A 246 11.80 4.84 9.03
C PRO A 246 12.19 4.20 10.38
N GLU A 247 11.73 4.73 11.51
CA GLU A 247 11.95 4.11 12.83
C GLU A 247 11.21 2.77 12.93
N GLY A 248 9.95 2.70 12.50
CA GLY A 248 9.17 1.47 12.42
C GLY A 248 9.76 0.44 11.47
N ILE A 249 10.22 0.87 10.29
CA ILE A 249 10.94 0.01 9.33
C ILE A 249 12.17 -0.60 10.00
N HIS A 250 12.99 0.21 10.68
CA HIS A 250 14.17 -0.30 11.39
C HIS A 250 13.78 -1.30 12.49
N LEU A 251 12.77 -0.95 13.29
CA LEU A 251 12.34 -1.76 14.43
C LEU A 251 11.75 -3.12 14.02
N MET A 252 10.90 -3.13 12.99
CA MET A 252 10.07 -4.29 12.63
C MET A 252 10.63 -5.09 11.46
N ILE A 253 11.30 -4.44 10.51
CA ILE A 253 11.84 -5.09 9.31
C ILE A 253 13.35 -5.35 9.45
N GLY A 254 14.09 -4.43 10.09
CA GLY A 254 15.53 -4.53 10.31
C GLY A 254 16.39 -4.31 9.07
N ARG A 255 15.78 -3.92 7.94
CA ARG A 255 16.47 -3.65 6.66
C ARG A 255 15.92 -2.40 6.00
N ARG A 256 16.80 -1.63 5.34
CA ARG A 256 16.41 -0.47 4.54
C ARG A 256 15.74 -0.93 3.25
N PRO A 257 14.55 -0.42 2.89
CA PRO A 257 13.85 -0.78 1.65
C PRO A 257 14.63 -0.37 0.41
N HIS A 258 14.49 -1.12 -0.68
CA HIS A 258 14.98 -0.74 -2.01
C HIS A 258 13.93 0.06 -2.81
N ALA A 259 12.65 -0.07 -2.47
CA ALA A 259 11.58 0.73 -3.04
C ALA A 259 10.64 1.23 -1.95
N ALA A 260 10.11 2.45 -2.09
CA ALA A 260 9.11 3.02 -1.22
C ALA A 260 8.07 3.79 -2.02
N PHE A 261 6.80 3.65 -1.63
CA PHE A 261 5.64 4.28 -2.26
C PHE A 261 4.81 4.97 -1.19
N GLY A 262 4.41 6.20 -1.46
CA GLY A 262 3.57 7.00 -0.58
C GLY A 262 2.73 7.99 -1.38
N ASN A 263 2.02 8.91 -0.69
CA ASN A 263 1.20 9.93 -1.35
C ASN A 263 1.18 11.28 -0.63
N SER A 264 1.79 11.38 0.54
CA SER A 264 1.64 12.55 1.39
C SER A 264 2.93 12.98 2.09
N ALA A 265 2.86 14.11 2.79
CA ALA A 265 3.97 14.59 3.62
C ALA A 265 4.35 13.61 4.75
N GLY A 266 3.41 12.76 5.18
CA GLY A 266 3.68 11.70 6.15
C GLY A 266 4.67 10.64 5.67
N ASP A 267 4.88 10.55 4.33
CA ASP A 267 5.74 9.54 3.70
C ASP A 267 7.15 10.06 3.40
N GLN A 268 7.35 11.36 3.47
CA GLN A 268 8.60 11.99 3.05
C GLN A 268 9.83 11.30 3.63
N GLN A 269 9.85 11.07 4.94
CA GLN A 269 11.01 10.48 5.61
C GLN A 269 11.22 8.99 5.25
N MET A 270 10.16 8.26 4.96
CA MET A 270 10.28 6.89 4.43
C MET A 270 10.94 6.87 3.04
N LEU A 271 10.57 7.80 2.17
CA LEU A 271 11.15 7.93 0.83
C LEU A 271 12.61 8.39 0.90
N GLU A 272 12.91 9.41 1.73
CA GLU A 272 14.27 9.87 2.00
C GLU A 272 15.16 8.75 2.53
N TYR A 273 14.66 8.02 3.55
CA TYR A 273 15.38 6.89 4.14
C TYR A 273 15.67 5.81 3.10
N THR A 274 14.72 5.48 2.25
CA THR A 274 14.90 4.52 1.15
C THR A 274 15.95 5.00 0.16
N LYS A 275 15.87 6.25 -0.31
CA LYS A 275 16.80 6.81 -1.29
C LYS A 275 18.21 7.00 -0.79
N ALA A 276 18.41 7.21 0.51
CA ALA A 276 19.72 7.39 1.12
C ALA A 276 20.55 6.10 1.22
N GLY A 277 20.03 4.95 0.81
CA GLY A 277 20.79 3.69 0.76
C GLY A 277 21.63 3.57 -0.51
N ASP A 278 22.63 2.69 -0.46
CA ASP A 278 23.48 2.41 -1.61
C ASP A 278 22.76 1.58 -2.68
N GLY A 279 23.23 1.63 -3.91
CA GLY A 279 22.71 0.86 -5.04
C GLY A 279 21.41 1.44 -5.63
N ALA A 280 20.67 0.60 -6.33
CA ALA A 280 19.41 1.01 -6.96
C ALA A 280 18.31 1.24 -5.91
N ARG A 281 17.68 2.40 -5.97
CA ARG A 281 16.60 2.82 -5.05
C ARG A 281 15.48 3.49 -5.83
N LEU A 282 14.23 3.12 -5.52
CA LEU A 282 13.04 3.70 -6.10
C LEU A 282 12.21 4.38 -5.00
N ALA A 283 11.82 5.63 -5.23
CA ALA A 283 10.90 6.37 -4.38
C ALA A 283 9.81 6.98 -5.25
N MET A 284 8.55 6.75 -4.92
CA MET A 284 7.40 7.18 -5.71
C MET A 284 6.32 7.80 -4.82
N LEU A 285 5.68 8.84 -5.32
CA LEU A 285 4.57 9.54 -4.67
C LEU A 285 3.36 9.59 -5.60
N VAL A 286 2.21 9.15 -5.11
CA VAL A 286 0.94 9.27 -5.81
C VAL A 286 0.39 10.68 -5.61
N LEU A 287 0.17 11.40 -6.69
CA LEU A 287 -0.52 12.69 -6.73
C LEU A 287 -1.99 12.45 -7.06
N HIS A 288 -2.86 12.86 -6.16
CA HIS A 288 -4.31 12.75 -6.33
C HIS A 288 -4.84 13.92 -7.15
N ASP A 289 -4.79 13.80 -8.48
CA ASP A 289 -5.16 14.86 -9.44
C ASP A 289 -6.35 14.52 -10.33
N ASP A 290 -7.06 13.43 -10.06
CA ASP A 290 -8.25 13.01 -10.81
C ASP A 290 -9.57 13.19 -10.04
N ALA A 291 -10.15 14.36 -10.13
CA ALA A 291 -11.43 14.66 -9.49
C ALA A 291 -12.62 13.88 -10.07
N THR A 292 -12.48 13.32 -11.27
CA THR A 292 -13.55 12.61 -11.98
C THR A 292 -13.71 11.20 -11.46
N ARG A 293 -12.62 10.44 -11.41
CA ARG A 293 -12.62 9.02 -11.01
C ARG A 293 -12.43 8.85 -9.51
N GLU A 294 -11.62 9.74 -8.90
CA GLU A 294 -11.32 9.76 -7.47
C GLU A 294 -11.47 11.20 -6.94
N TYR A 295 -10.89 11.59 -5.83
CA TYR A 295 -10.82 12.95 -5.35
C TYR A 295 -9.54 13.62 -5.84
N ALA A 296 -9.61 14.93 -6.15
CA ALA A 296 -8.40 15.74 -6.36
C ALA A 296 -8.13 16.57 -5.11
N TYR A 297 -6.93 16.44 -4.54
CA TYR A 297 -6.52 17.11 -3.31
C TYR A 297 -5.00 17.10 -3.10
N GLY A 298 -4.56 17.84 -2.09
CA GLY A 298 -3.16 18.14 -1.82
C GLY A 298 -2.77 19.42 -2.58
N PRO A 299 -2.29 20.49 -1.94
CA PRO A 299 -2.13 21.80 -2.59
C PRO A 299 -1.06 21.87 -3.67
N ALA A 300 -0.26 20.81 -3.85
CA ALA A 300 0.72 20.73 -4.95
C ALA A 300 0.04 20.93 -6.31
N GLN A 301 0.71 21.64 -7.21
CA GLN A 301 0.25 21.90 -8.58
C GLN A 301 -1.11 22.60 -8.68
N GLY A 302 -1.49 23.35 -7.64
CA GLY A 302 -2.76 24.09 -7.59
C GLY A 302 -3.99 23.25 -7.25
N LEU A 303 -3.80 22.02 -6.78
CA LEU A 303 -4.90 21.18 -6.31
C LEU A 303 -5.52 21.73 -5.02
N PRO A 304 -6.77 21.36 -4.69
CA PRO A 304 -7.43 21.77 -3.46
C PRO A 304 -6.65 21.39 -2.20
N ASP A 305 -6.63 22.27 -1.20
CA ASP A 305 -6.03 22.00 0.10
C ASP A 305 -6.77 20.86 0.84
N SER A 306 -6.05 20.13 1.67
CA SER A 306 -6.58 19.01 2.41
C SER A 306 -5.82 18.77 3.71
N LYS A 307 -6.56 18.47 4.79
CA LYS A 307 -5.99 17.97 6.06
C LYS A 307 -5.74 16.46 6.06
N VAL A 308 -6.34 15.73 5.12
CA VAL A 308 -6.18 14.28 4.93
C VAL A 308 -5.38 14.09 3.65
N GLY A 309 -4.28 13.36 3.71
CA GLY A 309 -3.42 13.10 2.56
C GLY A 309 -2.78 14.39 2.00
N THR A 310 -2.23 15.23 2.87
CA THR A 310 -1.63 16.51 2.45
C THR A 310 -0.38 16.28 1.61
N PHE A 311 -0.41 16.78 0.36
CA PHE A 311 0.73 16.77 -0.56
C PHE A 311 1.09 18.23 -0.94
N PRO A 312 1.90 18.92 -0.14
CA PRO A 312 2.22 20.33 -0.37
C PRO A 312 3.18 20.52 -1.56
N GLN A 313 3.17 21.71 -2.16
CA GLN A 313 4.08 22.04 -3.25
C GLN A 313 5.56 21.82 -2.89
N ALA A 314 5.94 22.09 -1.64
CA ALA A 314 7.29 21.83 -1.16
C ALA A 314 7.71 20.35 -1.26
N LEU A 315 6.80 19.41 -0.97
CA LEU A 315 7.06 17.97 -1.16
C LEU A 315 7.21 17.61 -2.64
N TYR A 316 6.39 18.19 -3.50
CA TYR A 316 6.49 18.00 -4.95
C TYR A 316 7.84 18.50 -5.50
N ASP A 317 8.28 19.65 -5.05
CA ASP A 317 9.56 20.23 -5.45
C ASP A 317 10.73 19.41 -4.91
N GLU A 318 10.66 18.94 -3.68
CA GLU A 318 11.66 18.03 -3.09
C GLU A 318 11.70 16.70 -3.84
N ALA A 319 10.56 16.12 -4.19
CA ALA A 319 10.50 14.90 -5.00
C ALA A 319 11.27 15.06 -6.33
N LYS A 320 11.05 16.17 -7.02
CA LYS A 320 11.79 16.47 -8.27
C LYS A 320 13.28 16.63 -8.05
N LYS A 321 13.66 17.37 -7.01
CA LYS A 321 15.06 17.62 -6.65
C LYS A 321 15.81 16.34 -6.31
N GLN A 322 15.15 15.40 -5.60
CA GLN A 322 15.71 14.11 -5.18
C GLN A 322 15.59 13.01 -6.25
N GLY A 323 15.00 13.31 -7.41
CA GLY A 323 14.77 12.34 -8.46
C GLY A 323 13.78 11.22 -8.05
N TRP A 324 12.78 11.57 -7.22
CA TRP A 324 11.64 10.70 -6.96
C TRP A 324 10.63 10.82 -8.10
N THR A 325 9.90 9.76 -8.36
CA THR A 325 8.85 9.78 -9.38
C THR A 325 7.52 10.18 -8.76
N VAL A 326 6.90 11.22 -9.27
CA VAL A 326 5.51 11.56 -8.93
C VAL A 326 4.60 10.89 -9.95
N ILE A 327 3.65 10.12 -9.43
CA ILE A 327 2.63 9.39 -10.20
C ILE A 327 1.38 10.27 -10.27
N SER A 328 0.93 10.65 -11.44
CA SER A 328 -0.36 11.30 -11.66
C SER A 328 -1.46 10.24 -11.78
N MET A 329 -2.44 10.25 -10.90
CA MET A 329 -3.60 9.35 -11.05
C MET A 329 -4.30 9.55 -12.39
N LYS A 330 -4.37 10.81 -12.86
CA LYS A 330 -5.05 11.20 -14.07
C LYS A 330 -4.32 10.72 -15.31
N ASP A 331 -3.00 10.93 -15.37
CA ASP A 331 -2.21 10.75 -16.57
C ASP A 331 -1.50 9.39 -16.64
N ASP A 332 -1.07 8.83 -15.49
CA ASP A 332 -0.32 7.58 -15.44
C ASP A 332 -1.21 6.33 -15.30
N TRP A 333 -2.46 6.48 -14.86
CA TRP A 333 -3.37 5.34 -14.63
C TRP A 333 -4.49 5.28 -15.65
N LYS A 334 -4.61 4.15 -16.37
CA LYS A 334 -5.73 3.88 -17.32
C LYS A 334 -7.05 3.72 -16.59
N ARG A 335 -7.01 3.09 -15.42
CA ARG A 335 -8.12 2.93 -14.47
C ARG A 335 -7.60 3.04 -13.05
N ILE A 336 -8.45 3.44 -12.12
CA ILE A 336 -8.11 3.56 -10.70
C ILE A 336 -8.54 2.29 -9.95
N PHE A 337 -9.76 1.84 -10.17
CA PHE A 337 -10.34 0.70 -9.46
C PHE A 337 -10.52 -0.51 -10.37
N ALA A 338 -10.55 -1.70 -9.78
CA ALA A 338 -10.72 -2.95 -10.54
C ALA A 338 -12.06 -3.07 -11.25
N TRP A 339 -13.07 -2.38 -10.77
CA TRP A 339 -14.45 -2.41 -11.28
C TRP A 339 -14.77 -1.35 -12.37
N GLU A 340 -13.82 -0.50 -12.73
CA GLU A 340 -13.93 0.44 -13.86
C GLU A 340 -13.88 -0.26 -15.22
#